data_1fac2d6f9b4d22c04e7660eb47990fc9
#
_entry.id   1fac2d6f9b4d22c04e7660eb47990fc9
#
_cell.length_a   1.000
_cell.length_b   1.000
_cell.length_c   1.000
_cell.angle_alpha   90.00
_cell.angle_beta   90.00
_cell.angle_gamma   90.00
#
_symmetry.space_group_name_H-M   'P 1'
#
loop_
_entity.id
_entity.type
_entity.pdbx_description
1 polymer ?
#
loop_
_entity_poly.entity_id
_entity_poly.type
_entity_poly.pdbx_seq_one_letter_code
_entity_poly.pdbx_strand_id
1 'polypeptide(L)'
;MRVVVFSAKPHDRDFLPLACADRHDLVFHESRLSAATVPLAAGAEAVCLFVHDHADATILAGLAKLGVKHLALRCAGFNNVDLAAAAQLGLGVARVPAYSPHGVAEHAVALLMTLNRRVHRAYNRVRDGNFALEGLLGFNVHGKTVGIVGTGKIGLCFARIMHGFGAKIGRAHV
;
A
#
# COMPACT_ATOMS: atom_id res chain seq x y z
N MET A 1 7.62 15.31 -19.51
CA MET A 1 6.24 14.88 -19.83
C MET A 1 5.30 15.37 -18.76
N ARG A 2 4.03 15.60 -19.11
CA ARG A 2 3.00 15.92 -18.12
C ARG A 2 2.42 14.63 -17.51
N VAL A 3 2.39 14.57 -16.19
CA VAL A 3 1.92 13.40 -15.43
C VAL A 3 0.79 13.83 -14.51
N VAL A 4 -0.40 13.25 -14.66
CA VAL A 4 -1.53 13.47 -13.76
C VAL A 4 -1.53 12.41 -12.67
N VAL A 5 -1.53 12.84 -11.42
CA VAL A 5 -1.49 12.01 -10.22
C VAL A 5 -2.88 11.97 -9.60
N PHE A 6 -3.57 10.84 -9.70
CA PHE A 6 -4.87 10.62 -9.06
C PHE A 6 -4.71 10.12 -7.61
N SER A 7 -5.77 10.28 -6.81
CA SER A 7 -5.78 9.88 -5.37
C SER A 7 -4.59 10.46 -4.60
N ALA A 8 -4.16 11.67 -4.96
CA ALA A 8 -3.00 12.33 -4.36
C ALA A 8 -3.22 12.62 -2.87
N LYS A 9 -2.18 12.41 -2.09
CA LYS A 9 -2.12 12.70 -0.65
C LYS A 9 -1.08 13.81 -0.39
N PRO A 10 -1.09 14.45 0.79
CA PRO A 10 -0.11 15.48 1.12
C PRO A 10 1.34 15.03 0.86
N HIS A 11 1.71 13.85 1.33
CA HIS A 11 3.06 13.31 1.12
C HIS A 11 3.43 13.08 -0.37
N ASP A 12 2.46 12.81 -1.25
CA ASP A 12 2.74 12.71 -2.69
C ASP A 12 3.19 14.08 -3.23
N ARG A 13 2.56 15.17 -2.76
CA ARG A 13 2.91 16.54 -3.14
C ARG A 13 4.28 16.97 -2.62
N ASP A 14 4.71 16.40 -1.49
CA ASP A 14 6.01 16.70 -0.89
C ASP A 14 7.13 15.92 -1.56
N PHE A 15 6.94 14.63 -1.82
CA PHE A 15 8.02 13.74 -2.24
C PHE A 15 8.14 13.49 -3.74
N LEU A 16 7.01 13.46 -4.50
CA LEU A 16 7.09 13.19 -5.93
C LEU A 16 7.83 14.29 -6.71
N PRO A 17 7.62 15.61 -6.44
CA PRO A 17 8.40 16.65 -7.11
C PRO A 17 9.90 16.53 -6.84
N LEU A 18 10.30 16.25 -5.59
CA LEU A 18 11.70 16.02 -5.22
C LEU A 18 12.31 14.84 -5.99
N ALA A 19 11.57 13.72 -6.08
CA ALA A 19 12.04 12.55 -6.81
C ALA A 19 12.10 12.78 -8.34
N CYS A 20 11.20 13.59 -8.87
CA CYS A 20 11.18 13.95 -10.31
C CYS A 20 12.27 14.92 -10.69
N ALA A 21 12.80 15.72 -9.76
CA ALA A 21 13.85 16.71 -10.00
C ALA A 21 13.56 17.55 -11.28
N ASP A 22 12.38 18.13 -11.35
CA ASP A 22 11.86 18.97 -12.46
C ASP A 22 11.81 18.31 -13.85
N ARG A 23 12.04 16.99 -13.94
CA ARG A 23 11.99 16.26 -15.23
C ARG A 23 10.57 16.07 -15.76
N HIS A 24 9.55 16.25 -14.92
CA HIS A 24 8.15 16.03 -15.24
C HIS A 24 7.28 17.15 -14.66
N ASP A 25 6.25 17.55 -15.41
CA ASP A 25 5.17 18.43 -14.95
C ASP A 25 4.12 17.59 -14.23
N LEU A 26 4.01 17.73 -12.89
CA LEU A 26 3.12 16.93 -12.03
C LEU A 26 1.85 17.72 -11.71
N VAL A 27 0.70 17.16 -12.10
CA VAL A 27 -0.62 17.70 -11.76
C VAL A 27 -1.31 16.75 -10.78
N PHE A 28 -1.70 17.25 -9.60
CA PHE A 28 -2.22 16.44 -8.51
C PHE A 28 -3.73 16.61 -8.35
N HIS A 29 -4.47 15.50 -8.36
CA HIS A 29 -5.89 15.42 -8.03
C HIS A 29 -6.10 14.50 -6.83
N GLU A 30 -6.89 14.95 -5.84
CA GLU A 30 -7.27 14.14 -4.68
C GLU A 30 -8.35 13.12 -5.03
N SER A 31 -9.10 13.41 -6.10
CA SER A 31 -10.11 12.51 -6.64
C SER A 31 -9.48 11.21 -7.15
N ARG A 32 -10.22 10.11 -6.98
CA ARG A 32 -9.85 8.82 -7.58
C ARG A 32 -10.06 8.85 -9.09
N LEU A 33 -9.29 8.03 -9.79
CA LEU A 33 -9.57 7.73 -11.19
C LEU A 33 -10.89 6.95 -11.30
N SER A 34 -11.78 7.44 -12.13
CA SER A 34 -13.08 6.86 -12.46
C SER A 34 -13.53 7.37 -13.83
N ALA A 35 -14.60 6.83 -14.40
CA ALA A 35 -15.14 7.33 -15.66
C ALA A 35 -15.46 8.84 -15.63
N ALA A 36 -15.93 9.35 -14.49
CA ALA A 36 -16.24 10.77 -14.32
C ALA A 36 -14.99 11.67 -14.24
N THR A 37 -13.84 11.12 -13.80
CA THR A 37 -12.61 11.88 -13.61
C THR A 37 -11.56 11.68 -14.71
N VAL A 38 -11.78 10.74 -15.64
CA VAL A 38 -10.93 10.57 -16.83
C VAL A 38 -10.63 11.89 -17.54
N PRO A 39 -11.59 12.84 -17.74
CA PRO A 39 -11.31 14.11 -18.39
C PRO A 39 -10.22 14.96 -17.72
N LEU A 40 -9.96 14.76 -16.43
CA LEU A 40 -8.87 15.44 -15.70
C LEU A 40 -7.48 15.06 -16.21
N ALA A 41 -7.35 13.94 -16.93
CA ALA A 41 -6.11 13.52 -17.56
C ALA A 41 -5.86 14.19 -18.93
N ALA A 42 -6.69 15.15 -19.35
CA ALA A 42 -6.51 15.82 -20.63
C ALA A 42 -5.13 16.49 -20.74
N GLY A 43 -4.42 16.21 -21.83
CA GLY A 43 -3.07 16.72 -22.10
C GLY A 43 -1.96 16.02 -21.31
N ALA A 44 -2.26 14.97 -20.54
CA ALA A 44 -1.25 14.15 -19.88
C ALA A 44 -0.69 13.08 -20.82
N GLU A 45 0.61 12.85 -20.74
CA GLU A 45 1.27 11.72 -21.40
C GLU A 45 1.29 10.47 -20.48
N ALA A 46 1.23 10.69 -19.17
CA ALA A 46 1.17 9.62 -18.19
C ALA A 46 0.17 9.92 -17.08
N VAL A 47 -0.39 8.88 -16.48
CA VAL A 47 -1.17 8.98 -15.25
C VAL A 47 -0.53 8.12 -14.15
N CYS A 48 -0.52 8.68 -12.94
CA CYS A 48 0.00 8.01 -11.76
C CYS A 48 -1.16 7.62 -10.85
N LEU A 49 -1.28 6.31 -10.57
CA LEU A 49 -2.40 5.70 -9.88
C LEU A 49 -2.00 5.17 -8.50
N PHE A 50 -2.97 5.12 -7.59
CA PHE A 50 -2.81 4.48 -6.29
C PHE A 50 -3.67 3.21 -6.19
N VAL A 51 -3.50 2.44 -5.12
CA VAL A 51 -4.12 1.12 -4.92
C VAL A 51 -5.65 1.13 -5.00
N HIS A 52 -6.29 2.26 -4.71
CA HIS A 52 -7.75 2.40 -4.74
C HIS A 52 -8.30 2.99 -6.04
N ASP A 53 -7.43 3.32 -7.00
CA ASP A 53 -7.85 3.71 -8.34
C ASP A 53 -8.15 2.46 -9.16
N HIS A 54 -9.19 2.48 -9.97
CA HIS A 54 -9.53 1.40 -10.88
C HIS A 54 -9.34 1.84 -12.32
N ALA A 55 -8.66 1.02 -13.10
CA ALA A 55 -8.41 1.26 -14.51
C ALA A 55 -8.85 0.02 -15.31
N ASP A 56 -10.16 -0.13 -15.44
CA ASP A 56 -10.79 -1.13 -16.31
C ASP A 56 -10.65 -0.76 -17.80
N ALA A 57 -11.08 -1.64 -18.68
CA ALA A 57 -10.99 -1.43 -20.12
C ALA A 57 -11.64 -0.13 -20.60
N THR A 58 -12.76 0.29 -19.99
CA THR A 58 -13.49 1.51 -20.35
C THR A 58 -12.69 2.75 -19.97
N ILE A 59 -12.14 2.78 -18.75
CA ILE A 59 -11.32 3.89 -18.25
C ILE A 59 -10.02 3.97 -19.06
N LEU A 60 -9.37 2.83 -19.33
CA LEU A 60 -8.16 2.78 -20.15
C LEU A 60 -8.39 3.31 -21.57
N ALA A 61 -9.52 2.93 -22.21
CA ALA A 61 -9.88 3.46 -23.52
C ALA A 61 -10.12 4.98 -23.48
N GLY A 62 -10.72 5.48 -22.40
CA GLY A 62 -10.88 6.92 -22.19
C GLY A 62 -9.54 7.65 -22.05
N LEU A 63 -8.61 7.11 -21.27
CA LEU A 63 -7.26 7.68 -21.12
C LEU A 63 -6.47 7.65 -22.43
N ALA A 64 -6.52 6.53 -23.17
CA ALA A 64 -5.86 6.40 -24.46
C ALA A 64 -6.38 7.43 -25.49
N LYS A 65 -7.69 7.69 -25.52
CA LYS A 65 -8.29 8.74 -26.36
C LYS A 65 -7.80 10.14 -26.04
N LEU A 66 -7.41 10.40 -24.79
CA LEU A 66 -6.82 11.67 -24.35
C LEU A 66 -5.32 11.78 -24.64
N GLY A 67 -4.70 10.75 -25.20
CA GLY A 67 -3.28 10.74 -25.56
C GLY A 67 -2.36 10.22 -24.45
N VAL A 68 -2.91 9.69 -23.36
CA VAL A 68 -2.11 9.02 -22.31
C VAL A 68 -1.42 7.79 -22.91
N LYS A 69 -0.15 7.62 -22.60
CA LYS A 69 0.70 6.50 -23.09
C LYS A 69 1.18 5.59 -21.95
N HIS A 70 1.22 6.10 -20.72
CA HIS A 70 1.82 5.40 -19.60
C HIS A 70 0.95 5.45 -18.34
N LEU A 71 0.93 4.31 -17.62
CA LEU A 71 0.33 4.16 -16.30
C LEU A 71 1.46 3.87 -15.30
N ALA A 72 1.62 4.70 -14.30
CA ALA A 72 2.58 4.51 -13.21
C ALA A 72 1.84 4.18 -11.92
N LEU A 73 2.02 2.98 -11.38
CA LEU A 73 1.36 2.54 -10.16
C LEU A 73 2.24 2.85 -8.94
N ARG A 74 1.76 3.68 -8.00
CA ARG A 74 2.43 3.95 -6.72
C ARG A 74 2.22 2.83 -5.70
N CYS A 75 2.07 1.59 -6.17
CA CYS A 75 1.86 0.40 -5.35
C CYS A 75 2.50 -0.82 -6.00
N ALA A 76 2.65 -1.89 -5.21
CA ALA A 76 3.19 -3.15 -5.71
C ALA A 76 2.11 -4.01 -6.39
N GLY A 77 0.87 -3.96 -5.89
CA GLY A 77 -0.27 -4.63 -6.52
C GLY A 77 -0.66 -3.96 -7.84
N PHE A 78 -1.23 -4.73 -8.74
CA PHE A 78 -1.68 -4.27 -10.06
C PHE A 78 -3.05 -4.83 -10.46
N ASN A 79 -3.75 -5.47 -9.53
CA ASN A 79 -5.07 -6.09 -9.78
C ASN A 79 -6.17 -5.04 -10.11
N ASN A 80 -5.89 -3.78 -9.84
CA ASN A 80 -6.75 -2.64 -10.11
C ASN A 80 -6.59 -2.09 -11.55
N VAL A 81 -5.76 -2.74 -12.40
CA VAL A 81 -5.56 -2.38 -13.80
C VAL A 81 -5.83 -3.59 -14.70
N ASP A 82 -6.65 -3.41 -15.72
CA ASP A 82 -6.84 -4.41 -16.77
C ASP A 82 -5.61 -4.40 -17.71
N LEU A 83 -4.65 -5.29 -17.41
CA LEU A 83 -3.41 -5.38 -18.18
C LEU A 83 -3.64 -5.83 -19.62
N ALA A 84 -4.67 -6.66 -19.87
CA ALA A 84 -4.98 -7.12 -21.23
C ALA A 84 -5.49 -5.96 -22.09
N ALA A 85 -6.41 -5.16 -21.54
CA ALA A 85 -6.90 -3.96 -22.21
C ALA A 85 -5.78 -2.91 -22.39
N ALA A 86 -4.92 -2.72 -21.37
CA ALA A 86 -3.78 -1.81 -21.48
C ALA A 86 -2.85 -2.20 -22.62
N ALA A 87 -2.52 -3.49 -22.75
CA ALA A 87 -1.68 -4.02 -23.83
C ALA A 87 -2.32 -3.80 -25.22
N GLN A 88 -3.63 -4.06 -25.34
CA GLN A 88 -4.36 -3.85 -26.61
C GLN A 88 -4.40 -2.36 -27.03
N LEU A 89 -4.43 -1.46 -26.06
CA LEU A 89 -4.42 -0.02 -26.28
C LEU A 89 -3.01 0.57 -26.42
N GLY A 90 -1.96 -0.24 -26.32
CA GLY A 90 -0.58 0.21 -26.39
C GLY A 90 -0.12 1.05 -25.18
N LEU A 91 -0.80 0.93 -24.04
CA LEU A 91 -0.47 1.64 -22.81
C LEU A 91 0.65 0.91 -22.06
N GLY A 92 1.76 1.59 -21.80
CA GLY A 92 2.82 1.08 -20.93
C GLY A 92 2.40 1.11 -19.46
N VAL A 93 2.59 0.01 -18.74
CA VAL A 93 2.25 -0.08 -17.30
C VAL A 93 3.51 -0.35 -16.50
N ALA A 94 3.81 0.52 -15.54
CA ALA A 94 4.91 0.36 -14.60
C ALA A 94 4.39 0.35 -13.16
N ARG A 95 5.03 -0.38 -12.28
CA ARG A 95 4.67 -0.47 -10.85
C ARG A 95 5.90 -0.48 -9.96
N VAL A 96 5.69 -0.33 -8.65
CA VAL A 96 6.74 -0.56 -7.66
C VAL A 96 6.84 -2.08 -7.39
N PRO A 97 7.92 -2.76 -7.81
CA PRO A 97 7.98 -4.23 -7.74
C PRO A 97 8.04 -4.75 -6.29
N ALA A 98 8.67 -4.01 -5.41
CA ALA A 98 8.71 -4.24 -3.96
C ALA A 98 9.13 -2.94 -3.27
N TYR A 99 8.50 -2.60 -2.14
CA TYR A 99 8.88 -1.38 -1.42
C TYR A 99 9.46 -1.64 -0.04
N SER A 100 8.79 -2.35 0.85
CA SER A 100 9.29 -2.63 2.20
C SER A 100 8.69 -3.90 2.80
N PRO A 101 9.23 -5.09 2.48
CA PRO A 101 8.81 -6.33 3.13
C PRO A 101 8.98 -6.29 4.66
N HIS A 102 10.04 -5.64 5.13
CA HIS A 102 10.31 -5.46 6.56
C HIS A 102 9.26 -4.57 7.22
N GLY A 103 8.97 -3.38 6.65
CA GLY A 103 7.98 -2.46 7.22
C GLY A 103 6.58 -3.08 7.35
N VAL A 104 6.15 -3.90 6.37
CA VAL A 104 4.87 -4.62 6.45
C VAL A 104 4.90 -5.66 7.58
N ALA A 105 5.99 -6.43 7.70
CA ALA A 105 6.14 -7.43 8.75
C ALA A 105 6.21 -6.78 10.14
N GLU A 106 6.97 -5.71 10.30
CA GLU A 106 7.09 -4.93 11.54
C GLU A 106 5.75 -4.35 11.97
N HIS A 107 4.99 -3.79 11.02
CA HIS A 107 3.65 -3.28 11.31
C HIS A 107 2.70 -4.38 11.79
N ALA A 108 2.74 -5.56 11.15
CA ALA A 108 1.93 -6.71 11.59
C ALA A 108 2.30 -7.14 13.02
N VAL A 109 3.59 -7.15 13.37
CA VAL A 109 4.05 -7.44 14.74
C VAL A 109 3.61 -6.34 15.71
N ALA A 110 3.70 -5.06 15.33
CA ALA A 110 3.24 -3.94 16.16
C ALA A 110 1.75 -4.05 16.48
N LEU A 111 0.92 -4.40 15.49
CA LEU A 111 -0.51 -4.64 15.69
C LEU A 111 -0.75 -5.85 16.60
N LEU A 112 -0.05 -6.97 16.38
CA LEU A 112 -0.13 -8.17 17.21
C LEU A 112 0.18 -7.83 18.68
N MET A 113 1.29 -7.13 18.92
CA MET A 113 1.72 -6.79 20.29
C MET A 113 0.79 -5.76 20.92
N THR A 114 0.30 -4.78 20.16
CA THR A 114 -0.69 -3.80 20.64
C THR A 114 -1.98 -4.49 21.09
N LEU A 115 -2.48 -5.44 20.30
CA LEU A 115 -3.68 -6.20 20.65
C LEU A 115 -3.45 -7.14 21.83
N ASN A 116 -2.35 -7.90 21.82
CA ASN A 116 -2.01 -8.84 22.87
C ASN A 116 -1.80 -8.14 24.22
N ARG A 117 -1.03 -7.06 24.25
CA ARG A 117 -0.69 -6.32 25.47
C ARG A 117 -1.68 -5.22 25.81
N ARG A 118 -2.78 -5.08 25.02
CA ARG A 118 -3.82 -4.06 25.23
C ARG A 118 -3.28 -2.62 25.28
N VAL A 119 -2.17 -2.32 24.60
CA VAL A 119 -1.46 -1.02 24.69
C VAL A 119 -2.38 0.15 24.44
N HIS A 120 -3.24 0.09 23.42
CA HIS A 120 -4.20 1.13 23.08
C HIS A 120 -5.23 1.39 24.21
N ARG A 121 -5.67 0.33 24.91
CA ARG A 121 -6.58 0.46 26.05
C ARG A 121 -5.89 1.03 27.29
N ALA A 122 -4.67 0.53 27.58
CA ALA A 122 -3.86 1.04 28.68
C ALA A 122 -3.54 2.52 28.49
N TYR A 123 -3.17 2.93 27.27
CA TYR A 123 -2.89 4.33 26.95
C TYR A 123 -4.10 5.23 27.25
N ASN A 124 -5.29 4.89 26.78
CA ASN A 124 -6.49 5.69 27.03
C ASN A 124 -6.82 5.77 28.52
N ARG A 125 -6.77 4.65 29.26
CA ARG A 125 -7.02 4.63 30.71
C ARG A 125 -6.05 5.53 31.47
N VAL A 126 -4.76 5.46 31.17
CA VAL A 126 -3.76 6.30 31.83
C VAL A 126 -4.04 7.80 31.58
N ARG A 127 -4.44 8.16 30.36
CA ARG A 127 -4.84 9.54 30.05
C ARG A 127 -6.06 10.01 30.85
N ASP A 128 -6.98 9.09 31.18
CA ASP A 128 -8.17 9.36 31.98
C ASP A 128 -7.89 9.25 33.51
N GLY A 129 -6.63 9.10 33.91
CA GLY A 129 -6.23 8.93 35.32
C GLY A 129 -6.60 7.57 35.92
N ASN A 130 -7.01 6.60 35.09
CA ASN A 130 -7.38 5.26 35.53
C ASN A 130 -6.21 4.28 35.37
N PHE A 131 -5.63 3.85 36.47
CA PHE A 131 -4.49 2.93 36.54
C PHE A 131 -4.89 1.47 36.83
N ALA A 132 -6.18 1.13 36.77
CA ALA A 132 -6.67 -0.22 36.98
C ALA A 132 -6.14 -1.21 35.93
N LEU A 133 -5.74 -2.41 36.37
CA LEU A 133 -5.12 -3.43 35.51
C LEU A 133 -6.13 -4.43 34.93
N GLU A 134 -7.37 -4.43 35.44
CA GLU A 134 -8.40 -5.36 35.00
C GLU A 134 -8.65 -5.30 33.49
N GLY A 135 -8.67 -6.49 32.85
CA GLY A 135 -8.90 -6.61 31.40
C GLY A 135 -7.72 -6.18 30.52
N LEU A 136 -6.53 -5.95 31.11
CA LEU A 136 -5.29 -5.66 30.37
C LEU A 136 -4.37 -6.88 30.25
N LEU A 137 -4.78 -8.05 30.76
CA LEU A 137 -3.99 -9.27 30.66
C LEU A 137 -3.80 -9.67 29.18
N GLY A 138 -2.55 -9.98 28.85
CA GLY A 138 -2.14 -10.62 27.62
C GLY A 138 -1.40 -11.93 27.90
N PHE A 139 -0.73 -12.47 26.90
CA PHE A 139 0.10 -13.66 27.02
C PHE A 139 1.52 -13.40 26.49
N ASN A 140 2.48 -14.24 26.92
CA ASN A 140 3.82 -14.19 26.37
C ASN A 140 3.84 -14.89 25.02
N VAL A 141 4.41 -14.24 24.01
CA VAL A 141 4.62 -14.82 22.69
C VAL A 141 5.73 -15.88 22.72
N HIS A 142 6.69 -15.69 23.64
CA HIS A 142 7.76 -16.66 23.88
C HIS A 142 7.19 -18.08 24.12
N GLY A 143 7.74 -19.06 23.44
CA GLY A 143 7.32 -20.47 23.53
C GLY A 143 6.00 -20.81 22.82
N LYS A 144 5.27 -19.82 22.29
CA LYS A 144 4.05 -20.07 21.50
C LYS A 144 4.40 -20.50 20.07
N THR A 145 3.46 -21.16 19.41
CA THR A 145 3.60 -21.51 17.99
C THR A 145 2.87 -20.46 17.15
N VAL A 146 3.58 -19.90 16.16
CA VAL A 146 3.05 -18.96 15.18
C VAL A 146 2.97 -19.67 13.84
N GLY A 147 1.76 -19.84 13.32
CA GLY A 147 1.53 -20.36 11.97
C GLY A 147 1.62 -19.24 10.93
N ILE A 148 2.35 -19.48 9.83
CA ILE A 148 2.50 -18.52 8.75
C ILE A 148 1.96 -19.13 7.46
N VAL A 149 0.91 -18.52 6.92
CA VAL A 149 0.34 -18.85 5.62
C VAL A 149 0.90 -17.86 4.59
N GLY A 150 1.67 -18.36 3.62
CA GLY A 150 2.42 -17.53 2.68
C GLY A 150 3.82 -17.20 3.18
N THR A 151 4.84 -17.88 2.61
CA THR A 151 6.26 -17.75 2.97
C THR A 151 7.04 -16.96 1.92
N GLY A 152 6.40 -15.92 1.33
CA GLY A 152 7.09 -14.95 0.50
C GLY A 152 7.97 -13.99 1.31
N LYS A 153 8.47 -12.93 0.67
CA LYS A 153 9.40 -11.97 1.29
C LYS A 153 8.88 -11.41 2.63
N ILE A 154 7.60 -11.01 2.69
CA ILE A 154 6.97 -10.47 3.90
C ILE A 154 6.84 -11.55 4.98
N GLY A 155 6.32 -12.73 4.61
CA GLY A 155 6.16 -13.85 5.56
C GLY A 155 7.47 -14.31 6.18
N LEU A 156 8.56 -14.32 5.40
CA LEU A 156 9.89 -14.64 5.91
C LEU A 156 10.42 -13.57 6.88
N CYS A 157 10.19 -12.28 6.60
CA CYS A 157 10.54 -11.20 7.52
C CYS A 157 9.77 -11.34 8.83
N PHE A 158 8.46 -11.57 8.76
CA PHE A 158 7.61 -11.79 9.92
C PHE A 158 8.07 -13.01 10.74
N ALA A 159 8.39 -14.13 10.07
CA ALA A 159 8.91 -15.34 10.72
C ALA A 159 10.18 -15.06 11.54
N ARG A 160 11.12 -14.31 10.97
CA ARG A 160 12.38 -13.94 11.64
C ARG A 160 12.12 -13.09 12.89
N ILE A 161 11.23 -12.13 12.81
CA ILE A 161 10.86 -11.27 13.95
C ILE A 161 10.22 -12.14 15.05
N MET A 162 9.26 -12.99 14.70
CA MET A 162 8.58 -13.85 15.67
C MET A 162 9.52 -14.89 16.29
N HIS A 163 10.48 -15.40 15.53
CA HIS A 163 11.55 -16.26 16.06
C HIS A 163 12.39 -15.50 17.10
N GLY A 164 12.69 -14.21 16.84
CA GLY A 164 13.39 -13.34 17.80
C GLY A 164 12.62 -13.13 19.11
N PHE A 165 11.29 -13.22 19.09
CA PHE A 165 10.44 -13.26 20.30
C PHE A 165 10.48 -14.63 21.03
N GLY A 166 11.23 -15.60 20.52
CA GLY A 166 11.29 -16.96 21.08
C GLY A 166 10.05 -17.80 20.72
N ALA A 167 9.30 -17.43 19.71
CA ALA A 167 8.19 -18.23 19.22
C ALA A 167 8.68 -19.39 18.33
N LYS A 168 7.94 -20.50 18.36
CA LYS A 168 8.10 -21.59 17.38
C LYS A 168 7.38 -21.21 16.09
N ILE A 169 8.03 -21.42 14.96
CA ILE A 169 7.43 -21.11 13.66
C ILE A 169 6.87 -22.37 13.04
N GLY A 170 5.54 -22.41 12.90
CA GLY A 170 4.83 -23.42 12.11
C GLY A 170 4.66 -22.93 10.67
N ARG A 171 4.93 -23.80 9.70
CA ARG A 171 4.74 -23.52 8.28
C ARG A 171 3.50 -24.26 7.79
N ALA A 172 2.55 -23.54 7.17
CA ALA A 172 1.51 -24.13 6.35
C ALA A 172 1.87 -23.97 4.87
N HIS A 173 1.85 -25.05 4.12
CA HIS A 173 1.80 -25.02 2.66
C HIS A 173 0.32 -24.99 2.27
N VAL A 174 -0.10 -24.01 1.52
CA VAL A 174 -1.37 -23.96 0.81
C VAL A 174 -1.06 -24.21 -0.65
#